data_d1c2c6af0ba006b9fec1a7e6d1bff3ae
#
_entry.id   d1c2c6af0ba006b9fec1a7e6d1bff3ae
#
_cell.length_a   1.000
_cell.length_b   1.000
_cell.length_c   1.000
_cell.angle_alpha   90.00
_cell.angle_beta   90.00
_cell.angle_gamma   90.00
#
_symmetry.space_group_name_H-M   'P 1'
#
loop_
_entity.id
_entity.type
_entity.pdbx_description
1 polymer ?
#
loop_
_entity_poly.entity_id
_entity_poly.type
_entity_poly.pdbx_seq_one_letter_code
_entity_poly.pdbx_strand_id
1 'polypeptide(L)'
;MDYWGAEWNYAKEQCEKNARIEGIADRVTFQKGDAAKLDFADGTFDAAVSNFVFHEVHSAKDKRDVVREALRVVKKGGAFSFQDMFSQEALYGDMDAFVKQLKAEGISEIHYIGNLEKKLDAIPGYVTTPWMISGMGIIYGKK
;
A
#
# COMPACT_ATOMS: atom_id res chain seq x y z
N MET A 1 2.44 3.73 -8.38
CA MET A 1 1.66 4.40 -9.42
C MET A 1 1.01 5.61 -8.80
N ASP A 2 1.03 6.73 -9.49
CA ASP A 2 0.59 7.98 -8.91
C ASP A 2 -0.02 8.88 -9.99
N TYR A 3 -0.84 9.81 -9.58
CA TYR A 3 -1.45 10.85 -10.42
C TYR A 3 -0.50 12.02 -10.68
N TRP A 4 0.77 11.79 -10.72
CA TRP A 4 1.86 12.74 -11.06
C TRP A 4 1.48 14.23 -10.91
N GLY A 5 1.57 14.75 -9.71
CA GLY A 5 1.39 16.18 -9.46
C GLY A 5 -0.02 16.67 -9.21
N ALA A 6 -1.05 15.80 -9.16
CA ALA A 6 -2.40 16.25 -8.83
C ALA A 6 -2.51 16.77 -7.39
N GLU A 7 -1.86 16.10 -6.45
CA GLU A 7 -1.94 16.44 -5.02
C GLU A 7 -0.58 16.90 -4.45
N TRP A 8 0.52 16.33 -4.92
CA TRP A 8 1.85 16.57 -4.36
C TRP A 8 2.76 17.44 -5.23
N ASN A 9 2.25 17.96 -6.34
CA ASN A 9 2.93 18.88 -7.24
C ASN A 9 4.36 18.42 -7.63
N TYR A 10 4.53 17.12 -7.88
CA TYR A 10 5.75 16.57 -8.45
C TYR A 10 5.47 15.78 -9.73
N ALA A 11 6.49 15.63 -10.57
CA ALA A 11 6.35 15.00 -11.86
C ALA A 11 7.17 13.71 -11.94
N LYS A 12 6.87 12.86 -12.92
CA LYS A 12 7.59 11.62 -13.22
C LYS A 12 9.09 11.85 -13.31
N GLU A 13 9.51 12.97 -13.88
CA GLU A 13 10.92 13.36 -14.05
C GLU A 13 11.67 13.45 -12.72
N GLN A 14 10.98 13.86 -11.64
CA GLN A 14 11.58 13.89 -10.30
C GLN A 14 11.87 12.47 -9.79
N CYS A 15 10.95 11.53 -10.01
CA CYS A 15 11.16 10.14 -9.65
C CYS A 15 12.31 9.51 -10.46
N GLU A 16 12.37 9.78 -11.76
CA GLU A 16 13.45 9.32 -12.63
C GLU A 16 14.81 9.93 -12.23
N LYS A 17 14.82 11.21 -11.85
CA LYS A 17 16.03 11.86 -11.32
C LYS A 17 16.51 11.19 -10.03
N ASN A 18 15.61 10.91 -9.11
CA ASN A 18 15.94 10.22 -7.85
C ASN A 18 16.51 8.83 -8.13
N ALA A 19 15.91 8.05 -9.03
CA ALA A 19 16.41 6.74 -9.42
C ALA A 19 17.82 6.80 -10.03
N ARG A 20 18.14 7.86 -10.79
CA ARG A 20 19.51 8.07 -11.31
C ARG A 20 20.49 8.39 -10.19
N ILE A 21 20.12 9.24 -9.25
CA ILE A 21 20.96 9.58 -8.08
C ILE A 21 21.26 8.33 -7.24
N GLU A 22 20.25 7.48 -7.03
CA GLU A 22 20.37 6.23 -6.28
C GLU A 22 21.07 5.10 -7.09
N GLY A 23 21.39 5.32 -8.36
CA GLY A 23 22.07 4.32 -9.21
C GLY A 23 21.22 3.11 -9.56
N ILE A 24 19.88 3.25 -9.59
CA ILE A 24 18.92 2.16 -9.86
C ILE A 24 18.04 2.40 -11.09
N ALA A 25 18.34 3.43 -11.89
CA ALA A 25 17.48 3.84 -13.00
C ALA A 25 17.27 2.75 -14.06
N ASP A 26 18.21 1.82 -14.22
CA ASP A 26 18.15 0.68 -15.12
C ASP A 26 17.24 -0.45 -14.61
N ARG A 27 16.87 -0.42 -13.35
CA ARG A 27 16.06 -1.45 -12.68
C ARG A 27 14.65 -0.98 -12.31
N VAL A 28 14.32 0.27 -12.57
CA VAL A 28 13.04 0.88 -12.17
C VAL A 28 12.31 1.45 -13.38
N THR A 29 11.04 1.14 -13.49
CA THR A 29 10.14 1.74 -14.47
C THR A 29 9.04 2.52 -13.78
N PHE A 30 8.83 3.75 -14.20
CA PHE A 30 7.79 4.63 -13.69
C PHE A 30 6.65 4.72 -14.70
N GLN A 31 5.42 4.46 -14.27
CA GLN A 31 4.25 4.66 -15.11
C GLN A 31 3.10 5.27 -14.32
N LYS A 32 2.26 6.03 -15.02
CA LYS A 32 1.00 6.54 -14.47
C LYS A 32 0.00 5.39 -14.32
N GLY A 33 -0.79 5.41 -13.26
CA GLY A 33 -1.87 4.43 -13.07
C GLY A 33 -2.75 4.80 -11.88
N ASP A 34 -3.93 4.18 -11.85
CA ASP A 34 -4.86 4.25 -10.72
C ASP A 34 -4.75 2.95 -9.91
N ALA A 35 -4.43 3.07 -8.61
CA ALA A 35 -4.30 1.90 -7.74
C ALA A 35 -5.63 1.20 -7.44
N ALA A 36 -6.77 1.85 -7.71
CA ALA A 36 -8.07 1.19 -7.65
C ALA A 36 -8.35 0.30 -8.88
N LYS A 37 -7.60 0.49 -9.97
CA LYS A 37 -7.73 -0.30 -11.20
C LYS A 37 -6.39 -0.32 -11.92
N LEU A 38 -5.58 -1.30 -11.59
CA LEU A 38 -4.24 -1.47 -12.15
C LEU A 38 -4.32 -2.09 -13.56
N ASP A 39 -3.67 -1.46 -14.52
CA ASP A 39 -3.61 -1.93 -15.90
C ASP A 39 -2.57 -3.05 -16.09
N PHE A 40 -2.74 -4.13 -15.30
CA PHE A 40 -1.94 -5.35 -15.35
C PHE A 40 -2.84 -6.56 -15.23
N ALA A 41 -2.44 -7.65 -15.87
CA ALA A 41 -3.10 -8.94 -15.72
C ALA A 41 -2.94 -9.50 -14.29
N ASP A 42 -3.83 -10.41 -13.91
CA ASP A 42 -3.73 -11.14 -12.65
C ASP A 42 -2.38 -11.86 -12.55
N GLY A 43 -1.74 -11.80 -11.39
CA GLY A 43 -0.50 -12.50 -11.14
C GLY A 43 0.68 -12.05 -12.03
N THR A 44 0.79 -10.78 -12.32
CA THR A 44 1.91 -10.22 -13.11
C THR A 44 3.22 -10.16 -12.29
N PHE A 45 3.15 -9.79 -11.01
CA PHE A 45 4.31 -9.47 -10.20
C PHE A 45 4.66 -10.56 -9.18
N ASP A 46 5.93 -10.75 -8.91
CA ASP A 46 6.43 -11.67 -7.88
C ASP A 46 6.23 -11.11 -6.47
N ALA A 47 6.18 -9.78 -6.33
CA ALA A 47 5.90 -9.11 -5.08
C ALA A 47 5.23 -7.75 -5.30
N ALA A 48 4.53 -7.25 -4.27
CA ALA A 48 4.02 -5.89 -4.22
C ALA A 48 4.28 -5.24 -2.86
N VAL A 49 4.63 -3.96 -2.89
CA VAL A 49 4.80 -3.14 -1.68
C VAL A 49 4.02 -1.84 -1.82
N SER A 50 3.49 -1.34 -0.72
CA SER A 50 2.83 -0.03 -0.65
C SER A 50 3.12 0.61 0.69
N ASN A 51 3.30 1.92 0.70
CA ASN A 51 3.55 2.68 1.91
C ASN A 51 2.76 3.99 1.88
N PHE A 52 1.71 4.08 2.70
CA PHE A 52 0.83 5.24 2.81
C PHE A 52 0.26 5.75 1.47
N VAL A 53 -0.28 4.85 0.64
CA VAL A 53 -0.85 5.18 -0.67
C VAL A 53 -2.35 4.89 -0.74
N PHE A 54 -2.81 3.80 -0.14
CA PHE A 54 -4.16 3.29 -0.39
C PHE A 54 -5.26 4.22 0.11
N HIS A 55 -5.07 4.90 1.25
CA HIS A 55 -6.03 5.87 1.77
C HIS A 55 -6.22 7.09 0.87
N GLU A 56 -5.20 7.44 0.06
CA GLU A 56 -5.23 8.57 -0.88
C GLU A 56 -5.92 8.24 -2.22
N VAL A 57 -6.29 6.99 -2.47
CA VAL A 57 -6.91 6.57 -3.73
C VAL A 57 -8.38 7.00 -3.77
N HIS A 58 -8.66 8.20 -4.26
CA HIS A 58 -10.00 8.79 -4.27
C HIS A 58 -11.00 8.11 -5.22
N SER A 59 -10.52 7.40 -6.23
CA SER A 59 -11.34 6.63 -7.18
C SER A 59 -12.04 5.42 -6.54
N ALA A 60 -11.52 4.92 -5.41
CA ALA A 60 -12.11 3.83 -4.64
C ALA A 60 -12.91 4.35 -3.44
N LYS A 61 -14.20 3.99 -3.35
CA LYS A 61 -15.04 4.29 -2.19
C LYS A 61 -14.66 3.44 -0.98
N ASP A 62 -14.41 2.15 -1.18
CA ASP A 62 -13.92 1.22 -0.17
C ASP A 62 -12.42 1.02 -0.37
N LYS A 63 -11.62 1.42 0.60
CA LYS A 63 -10.15 1.31 0.52
C LYS A 63 -9.66 -0.14 0.55
N ARG A 64 -10.49 -1.07 1.02
CA ARG A 64 -10.20 -2.52 0.98
C ARG A 64 -10.16 -3.05 -0.45
N ASP A 65 -10.90 -2.44 -1.38
CA ASP A 65 -10.86 -2.83 -2.80
C ASP A 65 -9.52 -2.48 -3.44
N VAL A 66 -8.86 -1.39 -3.00
CA VAL A 66 -7.50 -1.04 -3.43
C VAL A 66 -6.50 -2.11 -2.97
N VAL A 67 -6.65 -2.61 -1.74
CA VAL A 67 -5.84 -3.72 -1.23
C VAL A 67 -6.04 -5.00 -2.07
N ARG A 68 -7.30 -5.34 -2.39
CA ARG A 68 -7.61 -6.50 -3.25
C ARG A 68 -7.02 -6.33 -4.64
N GLU A 69 -7.11 -5.14 -5.21
CA GLU A 69 -6.55 -4.85 -6.52
C GLU A 69 -5.01 -4.98 -6.53
N ALA A 70 -4.33 -4.47 -5.50
CA ALA A 70 -2.90 -4.67 -5.34
C ALA A 70 -2.52 -6.17 -5.19
N LEU A 71 -3.32 -6.94 -4.45
CA LEU A 71 -3.14 -8.38 -4.33
C LEU A 71 -3.47 -9.13 -5.63
N ARG A 72 -4.43 -8.66 -6.43
CA ARG A 72 -4.81 -9.29 -7.70
C ARG A 72 -3.60 -9.46 -8.62
N VAL A 73 -2.79 -8.43 -8.73
CA VAL A 73 -1.64 -8.40 -9.64
C VAL A 73 -0.41 -9.16 -9.12
N VAL A 74 -0.41 -9.60 -7.86
CA VAL A 74 0.65 -10.48 -7.30
C VAL A 74 0.40 -11.92 -7.73
N LYS A 75 1.44 -12.64 -8.11
CA LYS A 75 1.41 -14.07 -8.44
C LYS A 75 0.98 -14.90 -7.24
N LYS A 76 0.39 -16.05 -7.48
CA LYS A 76 0.17 -17.06 -6.44
C LYS A 76 1.52 -17.48 -5.83
N GLY A 77 1.63 -17.44 -4.52
CA GLY A 77 2.88 -17.62 -3.77
C GLY A 77 3.80 -16.39 -3.73
N GLY A 78 3.45 -15.31 -4.43
CA GLY A 78 4.19 -14.05 -4.39
C GLY A 78 4.00 -13.30 -3.07
N ALA A 79 5.00 -12.51 -2.70
CA ALA A 79 5.04 -11.78 -1.43
C ALA A 79 4.32 -10.43 -1.51
N PHE A 80 3.80 -9.95 -0.38
CA PHE A 80 3.31 -8.59 -0.28
C PHE A 80 3.61 -7.97 1.09
N SER A 81 3.73 -6.63 1.12
CA SER A 81 3.85 -5.85 2.34
C SER A 81 3.23 -4.47 2.11
N PHE A 82 2.12 -4.18 2.79
CA PHE A 82 1.39 -2.93 2.65
C PHE A 82 1.28 -2.26 4.01
N GLN A 83 1.72 -1.03 4.09
CA GLN A 83 1.62 -0.17 5.25
C GLN A 83 0.70 1.00 4.92
N ASP A 84 -0.29 1.22 5.77
CA ASP A 84 -1.26 2.31 5.63
C ASP A 84 -1.94 2.59 6.98
N MET A 85 -2.94 3.46 7.00
CA MET A 85 -3.76 3.76 8.17
C MET A 85 -4.77 2.63 8.48
N PHE A 86 -4.32 1.38 8.44
CA PHE A 86 -5.19 0.21 8.53
C PHE A 86 -5.97 0.09 9.84
N SER A 87 -5.52 0.73 10.93
CA SER A 87 -6.27 0.75 12.18
C SER A 87 -7.33 1.85 12.25
N GLN A 88 -7.49 2.65 11.18
CA GLN A 88 -8.59 3.61 11.09
C GLN A 88 -9.85 2.91 10.56
N GLU A 89 -10.75 2.59 11.46
CA GLU A 89 -11.99 1.86 11.16
C GLU A 89 -12.88 2.59 10.14
N ALA A 90 -12.84 3.92 10.13
CA ALA A 90 -13.56 4.72 9.14
C ALA A 90 -13.08 4.50 7.69
N LEU A 91 -11.83 4.10 7.47
CA LEU A 91 -11.24 3.85 6.15
C LEU A 91 -11.33 2.37 5.75
N TYR A 92 -11.05 1.46 6.69
CA TYR A 92 -10.85 0.04 6.39
C TYR A 92 -11.82 -0.88 7.11
N GLY A 93 -12.69 -0.34 8.01
CA GLY A 93 -13.57 -1.17 8.83
C GLY A 93 -12.79 -2.05 9.81
N ASP A 94 -13.40 -3.18 10.17
CA ASP A 94 -12.75 -4.20 11.01
C ASP A 94 -11.67 -4.94 10.22
N MET A 95 -10.42 -4.65 10.53
CA MET A 95 -9.26 -5.26 9.85
C MET A 95 -9.06 -6.74 10.18
N ASP A 96 -9.43 -7.19 11.36
CA ASP A 96 -9.36 -8.63 11.69
C ASP A 96 -10.39 -9.44 10.88
N ALA A 97 -11.57 -8.88 10.68
CA ALA A 97 -12.58 -9.47 9.79
C ALA A 97 -12.11 -9.42 8.32
N PHE A 98 -11.49 -8.31 7.89
CA PHE A 98 -10.97 -8.18 6.53
C PHE A 98 -9.83 -9.17 6.23
N VAL A 99 -8.89 -9.36 7.16
CA VAL A 99 -7.83 -10.38 7.05
C VAL A 99 -8.42 -11.79 6.93
N LYS A 100 -9.48 -12.11 7.68
CA LYS A 100 -10.18 -13.40 7.55
C LYS A 100 -10.82 -13.55 6.17
N GLN A 101 -11.42 -12.49 5.62
CA GLN A 101 -11.97 -12.49 4.26
C GLN A 101 -10.88 -12.75 3.22
N LEU A 102 -9.75 -12.05 3.29
CA LEU A 102 -8.63 -12.25 2.36
C LEU A 102 -8.09 -13.70 2.40
N LYS A 103 -8.04 -14.32 3.58
CA LYS A 103 -7.70 -15.75 3.70
C LYS A 103 -8.72 -16.63 2.99
N ALA A 104 -10.01 -16.36 3.15
CA ALA A 104 -11.07 -17.09 2.46
C ALA A 104 -11.05 -16.86 0.93
N GLU A 105 -10.59 -15.70 0.49
CA GLU A 105 -10.38 -15.35 -0.93
C GLU A 105 -9.11 -15.99 -1.53
N GLY A 106 -8.31 -16.72 -0.75
CA GLY A 106 -7.19 -17.52 -1.23
C GLY A 106 -5.80 -16.95 -0.94
N ILE A 107 -5.68 -15.94 -0.06
CA ILE A 107 -4.38 -15.50 0.44
C ILE A 107 -3.83 -16.56 1.39
N SER A 108 -2.70 -17.18 1.03
CA SER A 108 -2.13 -18.34 1.73
C SER A 108 -1.57 -17.98 3.11
N GLU A 109 -0.96 -16.81 3.23
CA GLU A 109 -0.37 -16.31 4.47
C GLU A 109 -0.61 -14.81 4.57
N ILE A 110 -1.18 -14.34 5.67
CA ILE A 110 -1.36 -12.92 5.94
C ILE A 110 -1.30 -12.65 7.43
N HIS A 111 -0.52 -11.64 7.78
CA HIS A 111 -0.35 -11.09 9.12
C HIS A 111 -0.81 -9.64 9.14
N TYR A 112 -1.43 -9.23 10.23
CA TYR A 112 -1.82 -7.85 10.47
C TYR A 112 -1.25 -7.38 11.81
N ILE A 113 -0.62 -6.21 11.79
CA ILE A 113 -0.17 -5.51 12.99
C ILE A 113 -0.75 -4.10 12.93
N GLY A 114 -1.69 -3.82 13.81
CA GLY A 114 -2.29 -2.49 13.93
C GLY A 114 -1.62 -1.60 14.97
N ASN A 115 -1.88 -0.30 14.88
CA ASN A 115 -1.36 0.74 15.77
C ASN A 115 0.18 0.67 15.93
N LEU A 116 0.87 0.57 14.80
CA LEU A 116 2.34 0.46 14.76
C LEU A 116 3.01 1.66 15.42
N GLU A 117 2.44 2.86 15.30
CA GLU A 117 2.95 4.08 15.92
C GLU A 117 3.06 3.99 17.44
N LYS A 118 2.27 3.09 18.07
CA LYS A 118 2.31 2.85 19.51
C LYS A 118 3.29 1.73 19.92
N LYS A 119 3.82 1.01 18.93
CA LYS A 119 4.67 -0.17 19.13
C LYS A 119 6.13 0.08 18.73
N LEU A 120 6.40 1.18 18.03
CA LEU A 120 7.71 1.53 17.54
C LEU A 120 8.28 2.70 18.35
N ASP A 121 9.18 2.43 19.29
CA ASP A 121 9.83 3.43 20.15
C ASP A 121 10.60 4.51 19.36
N ALA A 122 10.93 4.22 18.10
CA ALA A 122 11.66 5.15 17.22
C ALA A 122 10.77 6.27 16.65
N ILE A 123 9.45 6.20 16.82
CA ILE A 123 8.53 7.22 16.28
C ILE A 123 8.31 8.33 17.30
N PRO A 124 8.72 9.58 17.01
CA PRO A 124 8.49 10.69 17.92
C PRO A 124 6.99 10.93 18.15
N GLY A 125 6.59 11.20 19.40
CA GLY A 125 5.18 11.33 19.79
C GLY A 125 4.40 12.43 19.05
N TYR A 126 5.07 13.48 18.55
CA TYR A 126 4.42 14.53 17.75
C TYR A 126 3.98 14.05 16.36
N VAL A 127 4.59 12.97 15.84
CA VAL A 127 4.24 12.39 14.55
C VAL A 127 3.00 11.48 14.67
N THR A 128 2.69 11.01 15.87
CA THR A 128 1.56 10.11 16.14
C THR A 128 0.23 10.85 16.37
N THR A 129 0.17 12.13 16.02
CA THR A 129 -1.04 12.93 16.11
C THR A 129 -2.09 12.48 15.08
N PRO A 130 -3.40 12.66 15.35
CA PRO A 130 -4.48 12.16 14.51
C PRO A 130 -4.42 12.59 13.03
N TRP A 131 -3.82 13.73 12.75
CA TRP A 131 -3.70 14.24 11.38
C TRP A 131 -2.43 13.80 10.63
N MET A 132 -1.54 13.04 11.27
CA MET A 132 -0.31 12.55 10.63
C MET A 132 -0.38 11.03 10.38
N ILE A 133 0.06 10.22 11.33
CA ILE A 133 0.16 8.77 11.16
C ILE A 133 -0.65 7.95 12.17
N SER A 134 -1.68 8.56 12.77
CA SER A 134 -2.54 7.84 13.73
C SER A 134 -3.25 6.67 13.06
N GLY A 135 -3.23 5.52 13.69
CA GLY A 135 -3.86 4.31 13.18
C GLY A 135 -3.03 3.57 12.13
N MET A 136 -1.72 3.80 12.12
CA MET A 136 -0.80 3.07 11.24
C MET A 136 -0.87 1.57 11.48
N GLY A 137 -0.94 0.82 10.40
CA GLY A 137 -0.90 -0.64 10.43
C GLY A 137 -0.15 -1.21 9.24
N ILE A 138 0.20 -2.47 9.33
CA ILE A 138 0.83 -3.22 8.24
C ILE A 138 0.12 -4.54 8.05
N ILE A 139 -0.11 -4.92 6.80
CA ILE A 139 -0.44 -6.27 6.38
C ILE A 139 0.66 -6.80 5.48
N TYR A 140 1.08 -8.03 5.72
CA TYR A 140 2.14 -8.67 4.94
C TYR A 140 1.95 -10.18 4.91
N GLY A 141 2.52 -10.83 3.90
CA GLY A 141 2.41 -12.27 3.74
C GLY A 141 2.67 -12.76 2.32
N LYS A 142 1.99 -13.86 1.95
CA LYS A 142 2.06 -14.50 0.62
C LYS A 142 0.65 -14.75 0.08
N LYS A 143 0.49 -14.47 -1.21
CA LYS A 143 -0.75 -14.78 -1.92
C LYS A 143 -0.92 -16.25 -2.20
#